data_d478e71c1515f291d1b92006c8529443
#
_entry.id   d478e71c1515f291d1b92006c8529443
#
_cell.length_a   1.000
_cell.length_b   1.000
_cell.length_c   1.000
_cell.angle_alpha   90.00
_cell.angle_beta   90.00
_cell.angle_gamma   90.00
#
_symmetry.space_group_name_H-M   'P 1'
#
loop_
_entity.id
_entity.type
_entity.pdbx_description
1 polymer ?
#
loop_
_entity_poly.entity_id
_entity_poly.type
_entity_poly.pdbx_seq_one_letter_code
_entity_poly.pdbx_strand_id
1 'polypeptide(L)'
;VNRFQFVEDHKALYGVKRLCRVLQVSRSGFYRWLKGAAARLARHQADDQLAARMRRIHAEQDGTYGSPRMTAELRTAGMRVNHKRVERVMREHGIAGLRLRKRVRTTIPGLSP
;
A
#
# COMPACT_ATOMS: atom_id res chain seq x y z
N VAL A 1 -11.71 -5.81 -11.45
CA VAL A 1 -11.18 -7.14 -11.78
C VAL A 1 -10.11 -7.01 -12.86
N ASN A 2 -8.96 -7.58 -12.63
CA ASN A 2 -7.87 -7.55 -13.57
C ASN A 2 -8.08 -8.62 -14.63
N ARG A 3 -8.28 -8.20 -15.89
CA ARG A 3 -8.49 -9.12 -17.02
C ARG A 3 -7.28 -10.01 -17.27
N PHE A 4 -6.09 -9.50 -17.08
CA PHE A 4 -4.86 -10.28 -17.23
C PHE A 4 -4.75 -11.37 -16.17
N GLN A 5 -5.17 -11.09 -14.97
CA GLN A 5 -5.20 -12.10 -13.90
C GLN A 5 -6.17 -13.23 -14.25
N PHE A 6 -7.30 -12.90 -14.82
CA PHE A 6 -8.28 -13.89 -15.30
C PHE A 6 -7.65 -14.80 -16.37
N VAL A 7 -6.91 -14.23 -17.31
CA VAL A 7 -6.21 -15.00 -18.36
C VAL A 7 -5.22 -15.95 -17.73
N GLU A 8 -4.42 -15.48 -16.78
CA GLU A 8 -3.43 -16.31 -16.08
C GLU A 8 -4.08 -17.47 -15.34
N ASP A 9 -5.19 -17.22 -14.65
CA ASP A 9 -5.89 -18.25 -13.87
C ASP A 9 -6.54 -19.33 -14.74
N HIS A 10 -6.93 -19.00 -15.97
CA HIS A 10 -7.70 -19.88 -16.84
C HIS A 10 -6.96 -20.33 -18.08
N LYS A 11 -5.71 -19.92 -18.25
CA LYS A 11 -4.95 -20.22 -19.49
C LYS A 11 -4.76 -21.72 -19.76
N ALA A 12 -4.70 -22.53 -18.71
CA ALA A 12 -4.54 -23.96 -18.83
C ALA A 12 -5.78 -24.64 -19.41
N LEU A 13 -6.96 -24.05 -19.21
CA LEU A 13 -8.24 -24.58 -19.68
C LEU A 13 -8.60 -24.10 -21.09
N TYR A 14 -8.37 -22.83 -21.37
CA TYR A 14 -8.90 -22.18 -22.58
C TYR A 14 -7.83 -21.62 -23.53
N GLY A 15 -6.60 -21.52 -23.06
CA GLY A 15 -5.49 -20.92 -23.82
C GLY A 15 -5.51 -19.38 -23.81
N VAL A 16 -4.31 -18.81 -23.88
CA VAL A 16 -4.10 -17.37 -23.80
C VAL A 16 -4.76 -16.63 -24.98
N LYS A 17 -4.58 -17.13 -26.20
CA LYS A 17 -5.10 -16.49 -27.41
C LYS A 17 -6.62 -16.34 -27.33
N ARG A 18 -7.31 -17.40 -26.94
CA ARG A 18 -8.78 -17.41 -26.84
C ARG A 18 -9.28 -16.46 -25.76
N LEU A 19 -8.67 -16.52 -24.57
CA LEU A 19 -9.06 -15.68 -23.45
C LEU A 19 -8.83 -14.20 -23.75
N CYS A 20 -7.69 -13.85 -24.37
CA CYS A 20 -7.44 -12.47 -24.75
C CYS A 20 -8.44 -11.97 -25.77
N ARG A 21 -8.85 -12.80 -26.71
CA ARG A 21 -9.88 -12.46 -27.69
C ARG A 21 -11.23 -12.17 -27.02
N VAL A 22 -11.67 -13.06 -26.13
CA VAL A 22 -12.94 -12.95 -25.43
C VAL A 22 -12.97 -11.72 -24.54
N LEU A 23 -11.89 -11.46 -23.83
CA LEU A 23 -11.78 -10.33 -22.91
C LEU A 23 -11.38 -9.03 -23.59
N GLN A 24 -11.15 -9.08 -24.90
CA GLN A 24 -10.74 -7.90 -25.69
C GLN A 24 -9.49 -7.23 -25.17
N VAL A 25 -8.50 -8.03 -24.80
CA VAL A 25 -7.19 -7.55 -24.38
C VAL A 25 -6.12 -8.06 -25.32
N SER A 26 -4.99 -7.33 -25.37
CA SER A 26 -3.86 -7.67 -26.21
C SER A 26 -3.07 -8.82 -25.60
N ARG A 27 -2.66 -9.78 -26.42
CA ARG A 27 -1.71 -10.84 -25.99
C ARG A 27 -0.37 -10.23 -25.57
N SER A 28 0.09 -9.24 -26.33
CA SER A 28 1.33 -8.52 -25.99
C SER A 28 1.21 -7.84 -24.62
N GLY A 29 0.07 -7.22 -24.35
CA GLY A 29 -0.24 -6.60 -23.06
C GLY A 29 -0.24 -7.62 -21.94
N PHE A 30 -0.85 -8.79 -22.18
CA PHE A 30 -0.87 -9.89 -21.21
C PHE A 30 0.56 -10.37 -20.88
N TYR A 31 1.38 -10.64 -21.89
CA TYR A 31 2.75 -11.10 -21.66
C TYR A 31 3.63 -10.05 -20.99
N ARG A 32 3.41 -8.77 -21.31
CA ARG A 32 4.08 -7.66 -20.63
C ARG A 32 3.70 -7.61 -19.17
N TRP A 33 2.42 -7.75 -18.88
CA TRP A 33 1.90 -7.80 -17.51
C TRP A 33 2.49 -8.99 -16.74
N LEU A 34 2.50 -10.17 -17.38
CA LEU A 34 3.02 -11.40 -16.77
C LEU A 34 4.52 -11.27 -16.47
N LYS A 35 5.28 -10.66 -17.38
CA LYS A 35 6.71 -10.42 -17.20
C LYS A 35 7.00 -9.53 -16.00
N GLY A 36 6.11 -8.60 -15.71
CA GLY A 36 6.22 -7.73 -14.54
C GLY A 36 5.65 -8.33 -13.25
N ALA A 37 5.04 -9.50 -13.30
CA ALA A 37 4.34 -10.08 -12.14
C ALA A 37 5.27 -10.35 -10.96
N ALA A 38 6.46 -10.88 -11.23
CA ALA A 38 7.45 -11.17 -10.18
C ALA A 38 7.88 -9.88 -9.46
N ALA A 39 8.12 -8.81 -10.22
CA ALA A 39 8.51 -7.52 -9.65
C ALA A 39 7.37 -6.91 -8.82
N ARG A 40 6.13 -7.02 -9.29
CA ARG A 40 4.97 -6.56 -8.52
C ARG A 40 4.80 -7.33 -7.22
N LEU A 41 4.94 -8.65 -7.28
CA LEU A 41 4.86 -9.51 -6.10
C LEU A 41 5.95 -9.17 -5.10
N ALA A 42 7.19 -9.00 -5.57
CA ALA A 42 8.32 -8.63 -4.73
C ALA A 42 8.08 -7.29 -4.02
N ARG A 43 7.57 -6.29 -4.75
CA ARG A 43 7.23 -4.99 -4.16
C ARG A 43 6.13 -5.09 -3.12
N HIS A 44 5.11 -5.89 -3.42
CA HIS A 44 3.99 -6.11 -2.50
C HIS A 44 4.48 -6.79 -1.22
N GLN A 45 5.31 -7.82 -1.34
CA GLN A 45 5.91 -8.50 -0.19
C GLN A 45 6.80 -7.56 0.63
N ALA A 46 7.59 -6.72 -0.04
CA ALA A 46 8.41 -5.73 0.64
C ALA A 46 7.56 -4.71 1.40
N ASP A 47 6.44 -4.27 0.82
CA ASP A 47 5.50 -3.38 1.49
C ASP A 47 4.82 -4.06 2.69
N ASP A 48 4.48 -5.34 2.58
CA ASP A 48 3.90 -6.11 3.68
C ASP A 48 4.88 -6.26 4.84
N GLN A 49 6.15 -6.52 4.54
CA GLN A 49 7.21 -6.59 5.55
C GLN A 49 7.42 -5.24 6.23
N LEU A 50 7.41 -4.16 5.44
CA LEU A 50 7.51 -2.81 5.97
C LEU A 50 6.32 -2.50 6.88
N ALA A 51 5.11 -2.85 6.46
CA ALA A 51 3.90 -2.65 7.24
C ALA A 51 3.95 -3.42 8.57
N ALA A 52 4.44 -4.65 8.55
CA ALA A 52 4.59 -5.46 9.77
C ALA A 52 5.54 -4.79 10.77
N ARG A 53 6.65 -4.26 10.26
CA ARG A 53 7.61 -3.53 11.09
C ARG A 53 7.01 -2.25 11.66
N MET A 54 6.29 -1.52 10.83
CA MET A 54 5.59 -0.30 11.25
C MET A 54 4.54 -0.58 12.32
N ARG A 55 3.79 -1.67 12.19
CA ARG A 55 2.81 -2.07 13.20
C ARG A 55 3.48 -2.38 14.54
N ARG A 56 4.64 -3.01 14.50
CA ARG A 56 5.42 -3.28 15.72
C ARG A 56 5.83 -1.98 16.41
N ILE A 57 6.41 -1.05 15.66
CA ILE A 57 6.80 0.26 16.19
C ILE A 57 5.58 1.01 16.71
N HIS A 58 4.50 0.99 15.96
CA HIS A 58 3.25 1.64 16.32
C HIS A 58 2.71 1.11 17.66
N ALA A 59 2.72 -0.21 17.84
CA ALA A 59 2.31 -0.85 19.08
C ALA A 59 3.23 -0.50 20.26
N GLU A 60 4.53 -0.49 20.03
CA GLU A 60 5.54 -0.13 21.05
C GLU A 60 5.37 1.32 21.51
N GLN A 61 4.88 2.18 20.66
CA GLN A 61 4.70 3.61 20.93
C GLN A 61 3.23 3.97 21.19
N ASP A 62 2.42 3.01 21.54
CA ASP A 62 1.01 3.18 21.90
C ASP A 62 0.20 3.90 20.80
N GLY A 63 0.57 3.68 19.55
CA GLY A 63 -0.13 4.26 18.42
C GLY A 63 0.09 5.77 18.22
N THR A 64 1.13 6.34 18.82
CA THR A 64 1.36 7.79 18.79
C THR A 64 2.11 8.29 17.57
N TYR A 65 2.84 7.40 16.86
CA TYR A 65 3.69 7.80 15.76
C TYR A 65 2.93 7.97 14.46
N GLY A 66 2.99 9.17 13.89
CA GLY A 66 2.59 9.44 12.52
C GLY A 66 3.71 9.15 11.53
N SER A 67 3.49 9.43 10.24
CA SER A 67 4.46 9.11 9.19
C SER A 67 5.84 9.76 9.36
N PRO A 68 6.00 11.02 9.79
CA PRO A 68 7.33 11.59 9.99
C PRO A 68 8.14 10.86 11.07
N ARG A 69 7.51 10.57 12.20
CA ARG A 69 8.15 9.84 13.30
C ARG A 69 8.45 8.40 12.92
N MET A 70 7.51 7.75 12.23
CA MET A 70 7.67 6.38 11.74
C MET A 70 8.86 6.29 10.79
N THR A 71 8.99 7.25 9.87
CA THR A 71 10.12 7.31 8.93
C THR A 71 11.44 7.44 9.68
N ALA A 72 11.49 8.32 10.69
CA ALA A 72 12.69 8.52 11.49
C ALA A 72 13.09 7.25 12.23
N GLU A 73 12.13 6.55 12.84
CA GLU A 73 12.39 5.30 13.55
C GLU A 73 12.89 4.20 12.61
N LEU A 74 12.29 4.08 11.42
CA LEU A 74 12.73 3.09 10.44
C LEU A 74 14.16 3.37 9.98
N ARG A 75 14.50 4.63 9.75
CA ARG A 75 15.87 5.01 9.36
C ARG A 75 16.87 4.75 10.48
N THR A 76 16.50 5.01 11.71
CA THR A 76 17.32 4.71 12.89
C THR A 76 17.59 3.20 12.99
N ALA A 77 16.62 2.38 12.62
CA ALA A 77 16.77 0.92 12.59
C ALA A 77 17.56 0.42 11.38
N GLY A 78 18.09 1.31 10.54
CA GLY A 78 18.89 0.96 9.39
C GLY A 78 18.11 0.74 8.09
N MET A 79 16.83 1.00 8.06
CA MET A 79 16.02 0.87 6.87
C MET A 79 16.03 2.18 6.06
N ARG A 80 16.44 2.09 4.80
CA ARG A 80 16.39 3.22 3.89
C ARG A 80 15.01 3.27 3.24
N VAL A 81 14.13 4.11 3.78
CA VAL A 81 12.78 4.27 3.24
C VAL A 81 12.51 5.75 3.00
N ASN A 82 11.80 6.02 1.90
CA ASN A 82 11.33 7.35 1.61
C ASN A 82 10.05 7.61 2.41
N HIS A 83 9.91 8.81 2.96
CA HIS A 83 8.73 9.13 3.76
C HIS A 83 7.42 9.03 2.97
N LYS A 84 7.46 9.26 1.66
CA LYS A 84 6.27 9.09 0.79
C LYS A 84 5.83 7.63 0.73
N ARG A 85 6.78 6.71 0.69
CA ARG A 85 6.50 5.28 0.74
C ARG A 85 5.92 4.88 2.09
N VAL A 86 6.50 5.37 3.18
CA VAL A 86 6.00 5.13 4.54
C VAL A 86 4.56 5.62 4.67
N GLU A 87 4.29 6.83 4.21
CA GLU A 87 2.97 7.43 4.26
C GLU A 87 1.95 6.60 3.45
N ARG A 88 2.32 6.17 2.25
CA ARG A 88 1.47 5.33 1.41
C ARG A 88 1.15 3.99 2.07
N VAL A 89 2.17 3.30 2.57
CA VAL A 89 1.99 1.99 3.21
C VAL A 89 1.17 2.10 4.48
N MET A 90 1.39 3.12 5.29
CA MET A 90 0.57 3.39 6.47
C MET A 90 -0.89 3.56 6.10
N ARG A 91 -1.17 4.34 5.07
CA ARG A 91 -2.53 4.58 4.60
C ARG A 91 -3.19 3.30 4.10
N GLU A 92 -2.47 2.51 3.30
CA GLU A 92 -2.98 1.26 2.74
C GLU A 92 -3.28 0.20 3.81
N HIS A 93 -2.51 0.21 4.89
CA HIS A 93 -2.63 -0.76 5.98
C HIS A 93 -3.38 -0.22 7.20
N GLY A 94 -3.94 0.96 7.09
CA GLY A 94 -4.73 1.54 8.17
C GLY A 94 -3.94 1.91 9.42
N ILE A 95 -2.64 2.16 9.29
CA ILE A 95 -1.79 2.59 10.38
C ILE A 95 -1.80 4.11 10.44
N ALA A 96 -2.30 4.68 11.51
CA ALA A 96 -2.38 6.13 11.68
C ALA A 96 -1.82 6.55 13.03
N GLY A 97 -1.16 7.70 13.05
CA GLY A 97 -0.70 8.29 14.30
C GLY A 97 -1.90 8.70 15.16
N LEU A 98 -1.71 8.61 16.47
CA LEU A 98 -2.74 9.04 17.40
C LEU A 98 -2.88 10.56 17.35
N ARG A 99 -4.09 11.02 17.12
CA ARG A 99 -4.44 12.41 17.39
C ARG A 99 -4.85 12.47 18.85
N LEU A 100 -3.97 12.99 19.68
CA LEU A 100 -4.21 13.14 21.11
C LEU A 100 -5.43 14.00 21.38
N ARG A 101 -5.76 14.86 20.44
CA ARG A 101 -6.87 15.77 20.59
C ARG A 101 -7.42 16.13 19.22
N LYS A 102 -8.70 15.89 19.03
CA LYS A 102 -9.39 16.50 17.91
C LYS A 102 -9.20 18.00 18.05
N ARG A 103 -8.76 18.67 17.00
CA ARG A 103 -8.57 20.10 17.02
C ARG A 103 -9.90 20.77 17.35
N VAL A 104 -10.03 21.20 18.59
CA VAL A 104 -11.20 21.96 19.01
C VAL A 104 -11.00 23.38 18.56
N ARG A 105 -11.98 23.94 17.86
CA ARG A 105 -11.96 25.36 17.54
C ARG A 105 -12.09 26.13 18.84
N THR A 106 -11.05 26.86 19.18
CA THR A 106 -11.06 27.72 20.34
C THR A 106 -11.99 28.92 20.14
N THR A 107 -12.20 29.30 18.87
CA THR A 107 -13.13 30.37 18.52
C THR A 107 -14.30 29.75 17.77
N ILE A 108 -15.46 29.71 18.40
CA ILE A 108 -16.67 29.19 17.79
C ILE A 108 -17.44 30.38 17.22
N PRO A 109 -17.66 30.45 15.90
CA PRO A 109 -18.45 31.52 15.32
C PRO A 109 -19.82 31.57 15.92
N GLY A 110 -20.25 32.77 16.33
CA GLY A 110 -21.54 32.96 16.93
C GLY A 110 -21.59 32.75 18.43
N LEU A 111 -20.52 32.29 19.07
CA LEU A 111 -20.44 32.11 20.51
C LEU A 111 -19.48 33.10 21.18
N SER A 112 -18.78 33.88 20.41
CA SER A 112 -17.95 34.94 20.98
C SER A 112 -18.86 36.04 21.53
N PRO A 113 -18.62 36.47 22.72
CA PRO A 113 -19.30 37.64 23.21
C PRO A 113 -18.98 38.87 22.38
#